data_d14aa077e7dd784d4407a6f0d0f5cad6
#
_entry.id   d14aa077e7dd784d4407a6f0d0f5cad6
#
_cell.length_a   1.000
_cell.length_b   1.000
_cell.length_c   1.000
_cell.angle_alpha   90.00
_cell.angle_beta   90.00
_cell.angle_gamma   90.00
#
_symmetry.space_group_name_H-M   'P 1'
#
loop_
_entity.id
_entity.type
_entity.pdbx_description
1 polymer ?
#
loop_
_entity_poly.entity_id
_entity_poly.type
_entity_poly.pdbx_seq_one_letter_code
_entity_poly.pdbx_strand_id
1 'polypeptide(L)'
;MANIKKLLSKNKLAIITCYDASFAKLMEFIKVDAVLVGDSLGLMIKGENNTHKVTIEEVCYHTKSVRRGADSLPIIADMPIGSFANKKLALFNSSKLIDAGADLIKIEGGLEVVNTVGFLNKNGVAVCGHIGYMPQNTLNNNKKFNVNVIKKEAEKLVEAGAKMLVLSMLPTEIN
;
A
#
# COMPACT_ATOMS: atom_id res chain seq x y z
N MET A 1 4.26 6.89 -14.48
CA MET A 1 5.32 5.83 -14.51
C MET A 1 6.75 6.36 -14.31
N ALA A 2 7.12 7.56 -14.76
CA ALA A 2 8.46 8.13 -14.53
C ALA A 2 8.80 8.30 -13.05
N ASN A 3 7.85 8.78 -12.24
CA ASN A 3 8.04 8.99 -10.79
C ASN A 3 8.30 7.69 -10.02
N ILE A 4 7.63 6.60 -10.39
CA ILE A 4 7.87 5.29 -9.75
C ILE A 4 9.29 4.78 -10.04
N LYS A 5 9.78 4.89 -11.28
CA LYS A 5 11.15 4.45 -11.62
C LYS A 5 12.18 5.22 -10.81
N LYS A 6 12.01 6.53 -10.67
CA LYS A 6 12.88 7.38 -9.85
C LYS A 6 12.81 7.00 -8.37
N LEU A 7 11.59 6.70 -7.85
CA LEU A 7 11.42 6.23 -6.47
C LEU A 7 12.20 4.93 -6.25
N LEU A 8 12.00 3.93 -7.10
CA LEU A 8 12.61 2.60 -6.97
C LEU A 8 14.13 2.56 -7.21
N SER A 9 14.73 3.62 -7.72
CA SER A 9 16.20 3.70 -7.90
C SER A 9 16.96 4.21 -6.67
N LYS A 10 16.27 4.63 -5.61
CA LYS A 10 16.89 5.16 -4.40
C LYS A 10 17.21 4.05 -3.40
N ASN A 11 18.36 4.14 -2.74
CA ASN A 11 18.77 3.19 -1.70
C ASN A 11 18.04 3.35 -0.36
N LYS A 12 17.59 4.57 -0.06
CA LYS A 12 16.81 4.90 1.15
C LYS A 12 15.66 5.81 0.78
N LEU A 13 14.49 5.52 1.33
CA LEU A 13 13.25 6.25 1.06
C LEU A 13 12.63 6.74 2.37
N ALA A 14 12.18 8.00 2.37
CA ALA A 14 11.29 8.54 3.38
C ALA A 14 9.86 8.52 2.84
N ILE A 15 9.02 7.63 3.36
CA ILE A 15 7.60 7.49 2.97
C ILE A 15 6.75 7.82 4.19
N ILE A 16 5.83 8.76 4.05
CA ILE A 16 5.02 9.28 5.16
C ILE A 16 3.54 9.10 4.85
N THR A 17 2.76 8.69 5.83
CA THR A 17 1.29 8.61 5.71
C THR A 17 0.69 10.01 5.59
N CYS A 18 -0.23 10.20 4.64
CA CYS A 18 -0.85 11.49 4.35
C CYS A 18 -2.30 11.28 3.89
N TYR A 19 -3.22 12.15 4.36
CA TYR A 19 -4.65 11.99 4.08
C TYR A 19 -5.32 13.22 3.48
N ASP A 20 -4.64 14.36 3.37
CA ASP A 20 -5.23 15.61 2.89
C ASP A 20 -4.26 16.47 2.07
N ALA A 21 -4.83 17.46 1.38
CA ALA A 21 -4.08 18.32 0.47
C ALA A 21 -3.08 19.25 1.19
N SER A 22 -3.38 19.69 2.42
CA SER A 22 -2.53 20.62 3.14
C SER A 22 -1.23 19.94 3.58
N PHE A 23 -1.34 18.75 4.17
CA PHE A 23 -0.18 17.94 4.52
C PHE A 23 0.57 17.45 3.27
N ALA A 24 -0.15 17.06 2.20
CA ALA A 24 0.50 16.66 0.95
C ALA A 24 1.38 17.76 0.37
N LYS A 25 0.90 19.01 0.37
CA LYS A 25 1.68 20.19 -0.05
C LYS A 25 2.94 20.39 0.82
N LEU A 26 2.80 20.19 2.12
CA LEU A 26 3.95 20.26 3.03
C LEU A 26 4.96 19.14 2.74
N MET A 27 4.50 17.89 2.54
CA MET A 27 5.35 16.75 2.23
C MET A 27 6.11 16.94 0.91
N GLU A 28 5.44 17.49 -0.12
CA GLU A 28 6.10 17.83 -1.39
C GLU A 28 7.14 18.94 -1.19
N PHE A 29 6.83 19.98 -0.41
CA PHE A 29 7.75 21.07 -0.11
C PHE A 29 9.02 20.58 0.61
N ILE A 30 8.89 19.72 1.62
CA ILE A 30 10.04 19.15 2.34
C ILE A 30 10.70 17.98 1.60
N LYS A 31 10.22 17.63 0.40
CA LYS A 31 10.80 16.65 -0.51
C LYS A 31 10.89 15.22 0.06
N VAL A 32 9.85 14.75 0.74
CA VAL A 32 9.73 13.31 1.03
C VAL A 32 9.70 12.52 -0.29
N ASP A 33 10.04 11.25 -0.24
CA ASP A 33 10.15 10.43 -1.46
C ASP A 33 8.81 9.96 -2.00
N ALA A 34 7.88 9.65 -1.10
CA ALA A 34 6.50 9.26 -1.43
C ALA A 34 5.58 9.48 -0.23
N VAL A 35 4.29 9.41 -0.47
CA VAL A 35 3.27 9.36 0.59
C VAL A 35 2.43 8.11 0.48
N LEU A 36 1.89 7.67 1.63
CA LEU A 36 0.97 6.56 1.73
C LEU A 36 -0.41 7.06 2.15
N VAL A 37 -1.43 6.80 1.35
CA VAL A 37 -2.83 6.94 1.74
C VAL A 37 -3.30 5.59 2.24
N GLY A 38 -3.19 5.39 3.56
CA GLY A 38 -3.43 4.12 4.21
C GLY A 38 -4.88 3.93 4.67
N ASP A 39 -5.31 2.67 4.80
CA ASP A 39 -6.56 2.31 5.48
C ASP A 39 -6.54 2.68 6.98
N SER A 40 -5.35 2.99 7.52
CA SER A 40 -5.17 3.64 8.82
C SER A 40 -5.94 4.98 8.96
N LEU A 41 -6.49 5.53 7.86
CA LEU A 41 -7.47 6.62 7.93
C LEU A 41 -8.67 6.28 8.83
N GLY A 42 -9.03 5.01 8.94
CA GLY A 42 -10.07 4.54 9.87
C GLY A 42 -9.76 4.92 11.30
N LEU A 43 -8.52 4.69 11.72
CA LEU A 43 -8.04 5.04 13.06
C LEU A 43 -7.81 6.54 13.22
N MET A 44 -7.07 7.15 12.26
CA MET A 44 -6.52 8.50 12.40
C MET A 44 -7.52 9.60 12.08
N ILE A 45 -8.42 9.37 11.11
CA ILE A 45 -9.37 10.38 10.61
C ILE A 45 -10.77 10.12 11.12
N LYS A 46 -11.21 8.85 11.12
CA LYS A 46 -12.57 8.48 11.52
C LYS A 46 -12.70 8.19 13.02
N GLY A 47 -11.59 8.00 13.75
CA GLY A 47 -11.61 7.63 15.17
C GLY A 47 -12.16 6.22 15.45
N GLU A 48 -12.11 5.32 14.45
CA GLU A 48 -12.50 3.93 14.62
C GLU A 48 -11.43 3.15 15.39
N ASN A 49 -11.81 2.01 15.97
CA ASN A 49 -10.87 1.15 16.71
C ASN A 49 -10.03 0.23 15.83
N ASN A 50 -10.32 0.15 14.53
CA ASN A 50 -9.61 -0.65 13.54
C ASN A 50 -9.85 -0.11 12.11
N THR A 51 -9.21 -0.74 11.12
CA THR A 51 -9.30 -0.34 9.71
C THR A 51 -10.44 -1.03 8.94
N HIS A 52 -11.18 -1.95 9.56
CA HIS A 52 -12.10 -2.87 8.87
C HIS A 52 -13.31 -2.19 8.23
N LYS A 53 -13.69 -1.00 8.70
CA LYS A 53 -14.83 -0.23 8.16
C LYS A 53 -14.42 0.78 7.08
N VAL A 54 -13.15 0.80 6.72
CA VAL A 54 -12.69 1.68 5.64
C VAL A 54 -13.12 1.13 4.30
N THR A 55 -13.71 2.00 3.48
CA THR A 55 -14.19 1.66 2.14
C THR A 55 -13.20 2.11 1.06
N ILE A 56 -13.31 1.51 -0.12
CA ILE A 56 -12.50 1.93 -1.27
C ILE A 56 -12.81 3.37 -1.69
N GLU A 57 -14.05 3.80 -1.53
CA GLU A 57 -14.49 5.16 -1.83
C GLU A 57 -13.83 6.19 -0.91
N GLU A 58 -13.66 5.87 0.36
CA GLU A 58 -12.96 6.72 1.32
C GLU A 58 -11.47 6.84 0.97
N VAL A 59 -10.81 5.72 0.64
CA VAL A 59 -9.39 5.78 0.20
C VAL A 59 -9.27 6.58 -1.10
N CYS A 60 -10.17 6.41 -2.06
CA CYS A 60 -10.21 7.23 -3.28
C CYS A 60 -10.39 8.71 -2.98
N TYR A 61 -11.28 9.08 -2.04
CA TYR A 61 -11.50 10.46 -1.64
C TYR A 61 -10.21 11.09 -1.09
N HIS A 62 -9.56 10.42 -0.15
CA HIS A 62 -8.31 10.89 0.44
C HIS A 62 -7.16 10.93 -0.59
N THR A 63 -7.06 9.92 -1.47
CA THR A 63 -6.07 9.89 -2.55
C THR A 63 -6.23 11.09 -3.49
N LYS A 64 -7.46 11.43 -3.89
CA LYS A 64 -7.74 12.64 -4.68
C LYS A 64 -7.34 13.92 -3.96
N SER A 65 -7.60 13.99 -2.67
CA SER A 65 -7.24 15.15 -1.85
C SER A 65 -5.72 15.32 -1.77
N VAL A 66 -4.99 14.25 -1.51
CA VAL A 66 -3.53 14.20 -1.48
C VAL A 66 -2.94 14.59 -2.84
N ARG A 67 -3.46 14.03 -3.95
CA ARG A 67 -2.99 14.36 -5.30
C ARG A 67 -3.17 15.83 -5.66
N ARG A 68 -4.27 16.45 -5.22
CA ARG A 68 -4.48 17.90 -5.42
C ARG A 68 -3.51 18.78 -4.64
N GLY A 69 -2.97 18.27 -3.53
CA GLY A 69 -1.97 18.97 -2.72
C GLY A 69 -0.54 18.77 -3.18
N ALA A 70 -0.27 17.69 -3.93
CA ALA A 70 1.08 17.30 -4.36
C ALA A 70 1.05 16.66 -5.76
N ASP A 71 1.32 17.45 -6.79
CA ASP A 71 1.19 17.03 -8.18
C ASP A 71 2.23 15.99 -8.61
N SER A 72 3.46 16.10 -8.08
CA SER A 72 4.60 15.30 -8.52
C SER A 72 5.01 14.19 -7.53
N LEU A 73 4.50 14.23 -6.31
CA LEU A 73 4.87 13.26 -5.27
C LEU A 73 4.25 11.89 -5.55
N PRO A 74 5.04 10.80 -5.56
CA PRO A 74 4.49 9.46 -5.69
C PRO A 74 3.51 9.13 -4.56
N ILE A 75 2.34 8.58 -4.92
CA ILE A 75 1.29 8.19 -3.98
C ILE A 75 1.12 6.68 -4.00
N ILE A 76 1.27 6.06 -2.84
CA ILE A 76 0.89 4.67 -2.59
C ILE A 76 -0.50 4.69 -1.95
N ALA A 77 -1.46 3.94 -2.48
CA ALA A 77 -2.81 3.86 -1.92
C ALA A 77 -3.15 2.44 -1.49
N ASP A 78 -3.70 2.29 -0.29
CA ASP A 78 -4.13 1.00 0.25
C ASP A 78 -5.41 0.49 -0.40
N MET A 79 -5.47 -0.81 -0.59
CA MET A 79 -6.71 -1.54 -0.80
C MET A 79 -7.27 -1.98 0.55
N PRO A 80 -8.42 -1.44 1.00
CA PRO A 80 -9.05 -1.85 2.25
C PRO A 80 -9.44 -3.33 2.25
N ILE A 81 -9.62 -3.89 3.43
CA ILE A 81 -10.09 -5.27 3.60
C ILE A 81 -11.33 -5.54 2.74
N GLY A 82 -11.36 -6.71 2.08
CA GLY A 82 -12.45 -7.12 1.20
C GLY A 82 -12.44 -6.49 -0.20
N SER A 83 -11.71 -5.40 -0.43
CA SER A 83 -11.68 -4.74 -1.74
C SER A 83 -10.91 -5.49 -2.83
N PHE A 84 -10.20 -6.55 -2.46
CA PHE A 84 -9.41 -7.42 -3.35
C PHE A 84 -9.71 -8.91 -3.19
N ALA A 85 -10.93 -9.24 -2.76
CA ALA A 85 -11.37 -10.63 -2.51
C ALA A 85 -11.23 -11.57 -3.72
N ASN A 86 -11.19 -11.03 -4.93
CA ASN A 86 -10.86 -11.76 -6.15
C ASN A 86 -10.14 -10.84 -7.14
N LYS A 87 -9.48 -11.45 -8.15
CA LYS A 87 -8.64 -10.73 -9.12
C LYS A 87 -9.38 -9.65 -9.92
N LYS A 88 -10.63 -9.88 -10.31
CA LYS A 88 -11.43 -8.92 -11.07
C LYS A 88 -11.80 -7.72 -10.21
N LEU A 89 -12.24 -7.97 -8.97
CA LEU A 89 -12.54 -6.92 -8.02
C LEU A 89 -11.28 -6.12 -7.66
N ALA A 90 -10.14 -6.80 -7.45
CA ALA A 90 -8.86 -6.16 -7.20
C ALA A 90 -8.46 -5.22 -8.35
N LEU A 91 -8.60 -5.66 -9.61
CA LEU A 91 -8.28 -4.82 -10.77
C LEU A 91 -9.24 -3.62 -10.87
N PHE A 92 -10.53 -3.84 -10.70
CA PHE A 92 -11.54 -2.78 -10.74
C PHE A 92 -11.27 -1.70 -9.68
N ASN A 93 -11.00 -2.12 -8.44
CA ASN A 93 -10.71 -1.18 -7.35
C ASN A 93 -9.33 -0.51 -7.51
N SER A 94 -8.33 -1.24 -8.03
CA SER A 94 -7.04 -0.63 -8.39
C SER A 94 -7.20 0.49 -9.42
N SER A 95 -8.05 0.30 -10.43
CA SER A 95 -8.33 1.34 -11.42
C SER A 95 -8.94 2.58 -10.78
N LYS A 96 -9.90 2.42 -9.86
CA LYS A 96 -10.47 3.55 -9.10
C LYS A 96 -9.40 4.35 -8.33
N LEU A 97 -8.46 3.66 -7.68
CA LEU A 97 -7.38 4.30 -6.93
C LEU A 97 -6.38 5.01 -7.86
N ILE A 98 -6.06 4.41 -9.01
CA ILE A 98 -5.21 5.02 -10.04
C ILE A 98 -5.88 6.27 -10.60
N ASP A 99 -7.17 6.22 -10.93
CA ASP A 99 -7.96 7.36 -11.39
C ASP A 99 -8.06 8.45 -10.31
N ALA A 100 -7.99 8.07 -9.04
CA ALA A 100 -7.90 9.01 -7.91
C ALA A 100 -6.52 9.66 -7.77
N GLY A 101 -5.49 9.15 -8.47
CA GLY A 101 -4.15 9.70 -8.48
C GLY A 101 -3.08 8.84 -7.81
N ALA A 102 -3.38 7.58 -7.46
CA ALA A 102 -2.37 6.66 -6.93
C ALA A 102 -1.38 6.23 -8.03
N ASP A 103 -0.12 6.10 -7.66
CA ASP A 103 0.96 5.58 -8.50
C ASP A 103 1.23 4.09 -8.23
N LEU A 104 1.09 3.66 -6.98
CA LEU A 104 1.21 2.25 -6.55
C LEU A 104 -0.01 1.87 -5.72
N ILE A 105 -0.39 0.62 -5.84
CA ILE A 105 -1.48 0.02 -5.07
C ILE A 105 -0.89 -0.90 -4.01
N LYS A 106 -1.17 -0.62 -2.72
CA LYS A 106 -0.72 -1.49 -1.63
C LYS A 106 -1.76 -2.57 -1.35
N ILE A 107 -1.29 -3.81 -1.23
CA ILE A 107 -2.11 -4.98 -0.89
C ILE A 107 -1.48 -5.69 0.30
N GLU A 108 -2.30 -5.90 1.33
CA GLU A 108 -1.91 -6.64 2.52
C GLU A 108 -2.17 -8.14 2.34
N GLY A 109 -1.14 -8.95 2.58
CA GLY A 109 -1.22 -10.40 2.51
C GLY A 109 0.07 -11.05 2.04
N GLY A 110 0.26 -12.31 2.42
CA GLY A 110 1.39 -13.15 2.04
C GLY A 110 1.14 -14.00 0.79
N LEU A 111 1.26 -15.33 0.94
CA LEU A 111 1.11 -16.26 -0.18
C LEU A 111 -0.27 -16.24 -0.82
N GLU A 112 -1.31 -15.92 -0.06
CA GLU A 112 -2.71 -15.89 -0.51
C GLU A 112 -2.97 -14.81 -1.56
N VAL A 113 -2.21 -13.72 -1.56
CA VAL A 113 -2.39 -12.62 -2.53
C VAL A 113 -1.44 -12.68 -3.73
N VAL A 114 -0.47 -13.60 -3.76
CA VAL A 114 0.52 -13.74 -4.84
C VAL A 114 -0.13 -13.78 -6.23
N ASN A 115 -1.18 -14.58 -6.38
CA ASN A 115 -1.90 -14.70 -7.64
C ASN A 115 -2.63 -13.40 -8.04
N THR A 116 -3.10 -12.62 -7.08
CA THR A 116 -3.74 -11.33 -7.31
C THR A 116 -2.69 -10.30 -7.72
N VAL A 117 -1.56 -10.26 -7.04
CA VAL A 117 -0.42 -9.39 -7.39
C VAL A 117 0.05 -9.67 -8.81
N GLY A 118 0.26 -10.95 -9.17
CA GLY A 118 0.65 -11.34 -10.53
C GLY A 118 -0.36 -10.92 -11.60
N PHE A 119 -1.64 -11.04 -11.30
CA PHE A 119 -2.71 -10.60 -12.21
C PHE A 119 -2.72 -9.08 -12.37
N LEU A 120 -2.61 -8.32 -11.29
CA LEU A 120 -2.54 -6.85 -11.33
C LEU A 120 -1.31 -6.37 -12.11
N ASN A 121 -0.13 -6.95 -11.85
CA ASN A 121 1.09 -6.61 -12.55
C ASN A 121 0.97 -6.85 -14.07
N LYS A 122 0.37 -7.98 -14.50
CA LYS A 122 0.09 -8.28 -15.91
C LYS A 122 -0.86 -7.28 -16.58
N ASN A 123 -1.72 -6.63 -15.80
CA ASN A 123 -2.63 -5.58 -16.26
C ASN A 123 -2.06 -4.16 -16.07
N GLY A 124 -0.76 -4.02 -15.85
CA GLY A 124 -0.07 -2.72 -15.78
C GLY A 124 -0.18 -1.98 -14.45
N VAL A 125 -0.75 -2.60 -13.41
CA VAL A 125 -0.85 -2.02 -12.07
C VAL A 125 0.47 -2.25 -11.32
N ALA A 126 1.09 -1.18 -10.84
CA ALA A 126 2.25 -1.26 -9.97
C ALA A 126 1.79 -1.60 -8.54
N VAL A 127 2.31 -2.68 -7.96
CA VAL A 127 1.88 -3.18 -6.66
C VAL A 127 2.99 -3.03 -5.62
N CYS A 128 2.59 -2.60 -4.42
CA CYS A 128 3.35 -2.64 -3.18
C CYS A 128 2.74 -3.76 -2.31
N GLY A 129 3.47 -4.83 -2.04
CA GLY A 129 3.04 -5.88 -1.12
C GLY A 129 3.22 -5.43 0.33
N HIS A 130 2.43 -6.00 1.26
CA HIS A 130 2.58 -5.76 2.70
C HIS A 130 2.50 -7.07 3.45
N ILE A 131 3.58 -7.43 4.13
CA ILE A 131 3.72 -8.65 4.94
C ILE A 131 4.23 -8.31 6.34
N GLY A 132 4.18 -9.29 7.23
CA GLY A 132 4.52 -9.13 8.65
C GLY A 132 3.27 -8.91 9.48
N TYR A 133 3.23 -7.87 10.30
CA TYR A 133 2.01 -7.50 11.01
C TYR A 133 0.98 -6.91 10.04
N MET A 134 -0.18 -7.52 9.98
CA MET A 134 -1.25 -7.22 9.02
C MET A 134 -2.51 -6.76 9.76
N PRO A 135 -2.77 -5.44 9.89
CA PRO A 135 -3.93 -4.89 10.60
C PRO A 135 -5.28 -5.37 10.08
N GLN A 136 -5.37 -5.70 8.79
CA GLN A 136 -6.59 -6.23 8.18
C GLN A 136 -6.87 -7.67 8.60
N ASN A 137 -5.86 -8.43 9.03
CA ASN A 137 -5.97 -9.84 9.40
C ASN A 137 -5.83 -10.05 10.91
N THR A 138 -6.91 -9.83 11.66
CA THR A 138 -6.94 -9.96 13.12
C THR A 138 -6.63 -11.38 13.63
N LEU A 139 -6.82 -12.41 12.82
CA LEU A 139 -6.55 -13.81 13.19
C LEU A 139 -5.05 -14.13 13.25
N ASN A 140 -4.20 -13.32 12.64
CA ASN A 140 -2.75 -13.56 12.58
C ASN A 140 -1.92 -12.75 13.57
N ASN A 141 -2.53 -11.84 14.34
CA ASN A 141 -1.80 -10.91 15.23
C ASN A 141 -1.06 -11.56 16.41
N ASN A 142 -1.32 -12.83 16.70
CA ASN A 142 -0.64 -13.60 17.77
C ASN A 142 0.37 -14.62 17.24
N LYS A 143 0.64 -14.69 15.95
CA LYS A 143 1.62 -15.62 15.41
C LYS A 143 3.04 -15.10 15.66
N LYS A 144 3.88 -15.94 16.25
CA LYS A 144 5.33 -15.73 16.23
C LYS A 144 5.80 -15.67 14.77
N PHE A 145 6.48 -14.59 14.39
CA PHE A 145 7.04 -14.47 13.05
C PHE A 145 8.05 -15.58 12.79
N ASN A 146 7.86 -16.28 11.69
CA ASN A 146 8.82 -17.27 11.21
C ASN A 146 9.58 -16.66 10.02
N VAL A 147 10.89 -16.47 10.20
CA VAL A 147 11.80 -15.88 9.20
C VAL A 147 11.65 -16.55 7.82
N ASN A 148 11.60 -17.89 7.80
CA ASN A 148 11.52 -18.64 6.55
C ASN A 148 10.18 -18.41 5.83
N VAL A 149 9.08 -18.23 6.58
CA VAL A 149 7.77 -17.90 6.03
C VAL A 149 7.81 -16.51 5.41
N ILE A 150 8.28 -15.50 6.15
CA ILE A 150 8.38 -14.11 5.66
C ILE A 150 9.28 -14.02 4.42
N LYS A 151 10.44 -14.69 4.43
CA LYS A 151 11.32 -14.73 3.24
C LYS A 151 10.60 -15.33 2.04
N LYS A 152 9.92 -16.47 2.22
CA LYS A 152 9.16 -17.13 1.15
C LYS A 152 8.03 -16.24 0.61
N GLU A 153 7.30 -15.56 1.50
CA GLU A 153 6.25 -14.60 1.11
C GLU A 153 6.82 -13.44 0.30
N ALA A 154 7.93 -12.84 0.77
CA ALA A 154 8.62 -11.77 0.07
C ALA A 154 9.08 -12.20 -1.34
N GLU A 155 9.78 -13.33 -1.44
CA GLU A 155 10.24 -13.90 -2.70
C GLU A 155 9.09 -14.11 -3.68
N LYS A 156 7.99 -14.72 -3.23
CA LYS A 156 6.83 -15.02 -4.08
C LYS A 156 6.10 -13.76 -4.54
N LEU A 157 6.00 -12.74 -3.70
CA LEU A 157 5.42 -11.45 -4.09
C LEU A 157 6.30 -10.72 -5.12
N VAL A 158 7.62 -10.75 -4.96
CA VAL A 158 8.57 -10.17 -5.92
C VAL A 158 8.52 -10.94 -7.25
N GLU A 159 8.54 -12.27 -7.23
CA GLU A 159 8.36 -13.11 -8.43
C GLU A 159 7.04 -12.80 -9.17
N ALA A 160 5.97 -12.52 -8.43
CA ALA A 160 4.69 -12.11 -8.99
C ALA A 160 4.69 -10.68 -9.57
N GLY A 161 5.74 -9.90 -9.32
CA GLY A 161 5.94 -8.56 -9.90
C GLY A 161 5.64 -7.40 -8.97
N ALA A 162 5.56 -7.63 -7.66
CA ALA A 162 5.53 -6.54 -6.68
C ALA A 162 6.76 -5.63 -6.86
N LYS A 163 6.55 -4.32 -6.86
CA LYS A 163 7.62 -3.32 -7.05
C LYS A 163 8.25 -2.89 -5.74
N MET A 164 7.51 -2.99 -4.66
CA MET A 164 7.92 -2.67 -3.29
C MET A 164 7.29 -3.66 -2.32
N LEU A 165 7.90 -3.79 -1.15
CA LEU A 165 7.34 -4.51 -0.01
C LEU A 165 7.38 -3.63 1.23
N VAL A 166 6.29 -3.61 1.98
CA VAL A 166 6.24 -3.14 3.37
C VAL A 166 6.46 -4.34 4.27
N LEU A 167 7.44 -4.26 5.15
CA LEU A 167 7.74 -5.25 6.18
C LEU A 167 7.34 -4.64 7.53
N SER A 168 6.18 -5.03 8.06
CA SER A 168 5.60 -4.38 9.23
C SER A 168 5.88 -5.14 10.50
N MET A 169 6.44 -4.43 11.51
CA MET A 169 6.66 -4.92 12.88
C MET A 169 7.41 -6.28 12.94
N LEU A 170 8.35 -6.48 12.03
CA LEU A 170 9.22 -7.66 12.09
C LEU A 170 10.30 -7.48 13.18
N PRO A 171 10.74 -8.58 13.84
CA PRO A 171 11.92 -8.57 14.69
C PRO A 171 13.15 -8.05 13.95
N THR A 172 14.04 -7.35 14.64
CA THR A 172 15.24 -6.73 14.04
C THR A 172 16.18 -7.74 13.38
N GLU A 173 16.13 -9.00 13.78
CA GLU A 173 16.92 -10.09 13.19
C GLU A 173 16.43 -10.51 11.79
N ILE A 174 15.24 -10.03 11.38
CA ILE A 174 14.61 -10.35 10.09
C ILE A 174 14.77 -9.21 9.08
N ASN A 175 15.03 -8.00 9.56
CA ASN A 175 15.15 -6.80 8.73
C ASN A 175 16.51 -6.69 8.03
#